data_4b8360a200a0665f39e3927313212a6a
#
_entry.id   4b8360a200a0665f39e3927313212a6a
#
_cell.length_a   1.000
_cell.length_b   1.000
_cell.length_c   1.000
_cell.angle_alpha   90.00
_cell.angle_beta   90.00
_cell.angle_gamma   90.00
#
_symmetry.space_group_name_H-M   'P 1'
#
loop_
_entity.id
_entity.type
_entity.pdbx_description
1 polymer ?
#
loop_
_entity_poly.entity_id
_entity_poly.type
_entity_poly.pdbx_seq_one_letter_code
_entity_poly.pdbx_strand_id
1 'polypeptide(L)'
;MLLKPSRYNIFYNIDGKEWLFNTSNLGLVQVEASMLKYLEKKTIDLSNCPEDIKDELEELEEGGFLTQTNVDELKILHYIYDVDKHNKEFLSITILPTLDCNCSCYYCFERENVLRTKKNSVGSIVDIEEEVFSFLEFKIKETKNLSVAWFGGEPLLCFDVIEHFSSRIIDLTSKYGVSYTASLTTNGYYLSSIPNIIDRLKKCHIDSFQITLDGAPDDHNQIRCLKMEVELLTKC
;
A
#
# COMPACT_ATOMS: atom_id res chain seq x y z
N MET A 1 25.19 -17.80 -24.75
CA MET A 1 23.98 -17.07 -24.33
C MET A 1 24.30 -15.58 -24.31
N LEU A 2 23.38 -14.74 -24.80
CA LEU A 2 23.58 -13.29 -24.84
C LEU A 2 22.74 -12.63 -23.74
N LEU A 3 23.41 -12.00 -22.78
CA LEU A 3 22.80 -11.28 -21.66
C LEU A 3 22.97 -9.76 -21.80
N LYS A 4 22.17 -9.02 -21.08
CA LYS A 4 22.30 -7.59 -20.88
C LYS A 4 21.95 -7.24 -19.43
N PRO A 5 22.51 -6.17 -18.86
CA PRO A 5 22.09 -5.67 -17.57
C PRO A 5 20.60 -5.32 -17.56
N SER A 6 19.93 -5.66 -16.45
CA SER A 6 18.57 -5.23 -16.23
C SER A 6 18.50 -3.70 -16.20
N ARG A 7 17.47 -3.13 -16.82
CA ARG A 7 17.23 -1.67 -16.82
C ARG A 7 16.87 -1.12 -15.44
N TYR A 8 16.55 -1.99 -14.51
CA TYR A 8 16.17 -1.65 -13.14
C TYR A 8 17.34 -1.66 -12.16
N ASN A 9 18.57 -1.90 -12.65
CA ASN A 9 19.76 -1.89 -11.84
C ASN A 9 20.22 -0.46 -11.50
N ILE A 10 20.59 -0.26 -10.24
CA ILE A 10 21.24 0.96 -9.75
C ILE A 10 22.54 0.56 -9.06
N PHE A 11 23.62 1.25 -9.42
CA PHE A 11 24.96 1.02 -8.86
C PHE A 11 25.20 1.97 -7.69
N TYR A 12 25.80 1.44 -6.63
CA TYR A 12 26.24 2.20 -5.45
C TYR A 12 27.64 1.81 -5.07
N ASN A 13 28.45 2.78 -4.66
CA ASN A 13 29.71 2.53 -3.98
C ASN A 13 29.54 2.92 -2.51
N ILE A 14 29.72 1.96 -1.60
CA ILE A 14 29.63 2.18 -0.14
C ILE A 14 30.92 1.64 0.48
N ASP A 15 31.69 2.52 1.10
CA ASP A 15 32.97 2.19 1.76
C ASP A 15 33.96 1.45 0.84
N GLY A 16 34.03 1.85 -0.44
CA GLY A 16 34.92 1.26 -1.44
C GLY A 16 34.45 -0.10 -1.97
N LYS A 17 33.25 -0.54 -1.63
CA LYS A 17 32.61 -1.74 -2.14
C LYS A 17 31.54 -1.39 -3.15
N GLU A 18 31.50 -2.13 -4.26
CA GLU A 18 30.49 -1.95 -5.29
C GLU A 18 29.25 -2.78 -4.96
N TRP A 19 28.09 -2.15 -5.04
CA TRP A 19 26.80 -2.74 -4.79
C TRP A 19 25.88 -2.53 -5.98
N LEU A 20 25.11 -3.55 -6.29
CA LEU A 20 24.09 -3.53 -7.33
C LEU A 20 22.73 -3.77 -6.70
N PHE A 21 21.83 -2.79 -6.84
CA PHE A 21 20.46 -2.87 -6.38
C PHE A 21 19.52 -2.92 -7.58
N ASN A 22 18.61 -3.89 -7.59
CA ASN A 22 17.58 -3.99 -8.64
C ASN A 22 16.23 -3.53 -8.09
N THR A 23 15.68 -2.45 -8.66
CA THR A 23 14.43 -1.84 -8.20
C THR A 23 13.18 -2.63 -8.58
N SER A 24 13.28 -3.62 -9.46
CA SER A 24 12.13 -4.45 -9.87
C SER A 24 11.86 -5.59 -8.89
N ASN A 25 12.91 -6.21 -8.35
CA ASN A 25 12.79 -7.34 -7.43
C ASN A 25 13.31 -7.04 -6.02
N LEU A 26 13.79 -5.80 -5.78
CA LEU A 26 14.39 -5.34 -4.52
C LEU A 26 15.64 -6.12 -4.11
N GLY A 27 16.27 -6.82 -5.04
CA GLY A 27 17.52 -7.56 -4.82
C GLY A 27 18.69 -6.60 -4.60
N LEU A 28 19.57 -6.94 -3.68
CA LEU A 28 20.81 -6.23 -3.41
C LEU A 28 21.95 -7.22 -3.36
N VAL A 29 23.02 -6.97 -4.14
CA VAL A 29 24.21 -7.82 -4.19
C VAL A 29 25.48 -6.97 -4.18
N GLN A 30 26.52 -7.43 -3.49
CA GLN A 30 27.86 -6.87 -3.61
C GLN A 30 28.52 -7.50 -4.84
N VAL A 31 29.11 -6.69 -5.71
CA VAL A 31 29.81 -7.16 -6.91
C VAL A 31 31.29 -6.80 -6.83
N GLU A 32 32.14 -7.66 -7.38
CA GLU A 32 33.54 -7.37 -7.48
C GLU A 32 33.80 -6.27 -8.53
N ALA A 33 34.82 -5.43 -8.30
CA ALA A 33 35.18 -4.36 -9.23
C ALA A 33 35.50 -4.89 -10.66
N SER A 34 36.01 -6.12 -10.74
CA SER A 34 36.26 -6.84 -12.00
C SER A 34 34.99 -7.09 -12.81
N MET A 35 33.82 -7.18 -12.14
CA MET A 35 32.52 -7.46 -12.74
C MET A 35 31.93 -6.21 -13.40
N LEU A 36 32.25 -5.00 -12.92
CA LEU A 36 31.68 -3.73 -13.44
C LEU A 36 31.85 -3.59 -14.95
N LYS A 37 33.04 -3.95 -15.47
CA LYS A 37 33.34 -3.89 -16.93
C LYS A 37 32.39 -4.75 -17.79
N TYR A 38 31.73 -5.78 -17.20
CA TYR A 38 30.73 -6.58 -17.88
C TYR A 38 29.35 -5.94 -17.72
N LEU A 39 29.04 -5.46 -16.52
CA LEU A 39 27.75 -4.83 -16.21
C LEU A 39 27.52 -3.49 -16.91
N GLU A 40 28.59 -2.83 -17.38
CA GLU A 40 28.51 -1.62 -18.20
C GLU A 40 28.26 -1.90 -19.70
N LYS A 41 28.41 -3.15 -20.12
CA LYS A 41 28.19 -3.52 -21.52
C LYS A 41 26.70 -3.61 -21.86
N LYS A 42 26.33 -3.19 -23.05
CA LYS A 42 24.96 -3.35 -23.57
C LYS A 42 24.60 -4.82 -23.84
N THR A 43 25.61 -5.64 -24.10
CA THR A 43 25.46 -7.06 -24.37
C THR A 43 26.68 -7.81 -23.85
N ILE A 44 26.44 -8.92 -23.18
CA ILE A 44 27.43 -9.83 -22.60
C ILE A 44 27.24 -11.18 -23.30
N ASP A 45 28.28 -11.67 -23.98
CA ASP A 45 28.28 -13.00 -24.53
C ASP A 45 29.00 -13.95 -23.58
N LEU A 46 28.27 -14.81 -22.90
CA LEU A 46 28.81 -15.76 -21.92
C LEU A 46 29.82 -16.71 -22.54
N SER A 47 29.70 -17.04 -23.84
CA SER A 47 30.65 -17.95 -24.50
C SER A 47 32.06 -17.37 -24.62
N ASN A 48 32.19 -16.05 -24.49
CA ASN A 48 33.46 -15.33 -24.58
C ASN A 48 33.96 -14.85 -23.19
N CYS A 49 33.35 -15.31 -22.10
CA CYS A 49 33.78 -14.97 -20.75
C CYS A 49 34.66 -16.07 -20.14
N PRO A 50 35.64 -15.74 -19.29
CA PRO A 50 36.34 -16.71 -18.47
C PRO A 50 35.36 -17.48 -17.58
N GLU A 51 35.67 -18.72 -17.20
CA GLU A 51 34.72 -19.59 -16.48
C GLU A 51 34.33 -19.05 -15.11
N ASP A 52 35.30 -18.50 -14.35
CA ASP A 52 35.06 -17.83 -13.08
C ASP A 52 34.10 -16.65 -13.17
N ILE A 53 34.19 -15.86 -14.23
CA ILE A 53 33.30 -14.72 -14.49
C ILE A 53 31.93 -15.21 -14.99
N LYS A 54 31.88 -16.30 -15.70
CA LYS A 54 30.64 -16.86 -16.23
C LYS A 54 29.73 -17.35 -15.11
N ASP A 55 30.25 -18.04 -14.11
CA ASP A 55 29.51 -18.50 -12.95
C ASP A 55 28.87 -17.30 -12.21
N GLU A 56 29.62 -16.22 -11.96
CA GLU A 56 29.10 -15.01 -11.33
C GLU A 56 28.03 -14.31 -12.20
N LEU A 57 28.19 -14.30 -13.52
CA LEU A 57 27.18 -13.71 -14.43
C LEU A 57 25.89 -14.54 -14.47
N GLU A 58 26.00 -15.86 -14.36
CA GLU A 58 24.85 -16.77 -14.28
C GLU A 58 24.10 -16.56 -12.94
N GLU A 59 24.81 -16.42 -11.82
CA GLU A 59 24.20 -16.06 -10.53
C GLU A 59 23.47 -14.70 -10.58
N LEU A 60 24.06 -13.70 -11.26
CA LEU A 60 23.42 -12.40 -11.46
C LEU A 60 22.18 -12.48 -12.38
N GLU A 61 22.16 -13.39 -13.35
CA GLU A 61 20.96 -13.65 -14.16
C GLU A 61 19.86 -14.31 -13.32
N GLU A 62 20.20 -15.34 -12.54
CA GLU A 62 19.25 -15.98 -11.62
C GLU A 62 18.68 -14.99 -10.58
N GLY A 63 19.52 -14.07 -10.11
CA GLY A 63 19.11 -12.98 -9.22
C GLY A 63 18.32 -11.85 -9.90
N GLY A 64 18.11 -11.92 -11.22
CA GLY A 64 17.38 -10.91 -12.00
C GLY A 64 18.15 -9.61 -12.25
N PHE A 65 19.46 -9.56 -11.98
CA PHE A 65 20.32 -8.41 -12.30
C PHE A 65 20.76 -8.37 -13.76
N LEU A 66 20.76 -9.53 -14.41
CA LEU A 66 20.94 -9.66 -15.83
C LEU A 66 19.70 -10.31 -16.45
N THR A 67 19.50 -10.08 -17.75
CA THR A 67 18.40 -10.68 -18.50
C THR A 67 18.85 -10.98 -19.91
N GLN A 68 18.18 -11.91 -20.60
CA GLN A 68 18.48 -12.19 -21.99
C GLN A 68 18.23 -10.98 -22.89
N THR A 69 19.05 -10.79 -23.90
CA THR A 69 18.98 -9.61 -24.78
C THR A 69 17.66 -9.46 -25.53
N ASN A 70 16.94 -10.56 -25.78
CA ASN A 70 15.62 -10.59 -26.43
C ASN A 70 14.46 -10.26 -25.49
N VAL A 71 14.70 -10.19 -24.18
CA VAL A 71 13.68 -9.86 -23.18
C VAL A 71 13.47 -8.34 -23.14
N ASP A 72 12.25 -7.90 -23.34
CA ASP A 72 11.83 -6.51 -23.12
C ASP A 72 11.16 -6.39 -21.76
N GLU A 73 11.93 -5.98 -20.76
CA GLU A 73 11.46 -5.85 -19.36
C GLU A 73 10.31 -4.86 -19.22
N LEU A 74 10.25 -3.81 -20.05
CA LEU A 74 9.11 -2.87 -20.03
C LEU A 74 7.83 -3.52 -20.52
N LYS A 75 7.89 -4.35 -21.55
CA LYS A 75 6.71 -5.07 -22.02
C LYS A 75 6.20 -6.04 -20.97
N ILE A 76 7.11 -6.69 -20.23
CA ILE A 76 6.72 -7.56 -19.11
C ILE A 76 6.01 -6.74 -18.04
N LEU A 77 6.56 -5.60 -17.64
CA LEU A 77 5.94 -4.71 -16.65
C LEU A 77 4.57 -4.21 -17.12
N HIS A 78 4.45 -3.78 -18.38
CA HIS A 78 3.17 -3.38 -18.97
C HIS A 78 2.15 -4.53 -18.95
N TYR A 79 2.58 -5.73 -19.29
CA TYR A 79 1.71 -6.90 -19.26
C TYR A 79 1.20 -7.18 -17.83
N ILE A 80 2.08 -7.19 -16.83
CA ILE A 80 1.71 -7.38 -15.43
C ILE A 80 0.72 -6.30 -14.99
N TYR A 81 1.02 -5.03 -15.29
CA TYR A 81 0.14 -3.90 -14.97
C TYR A 81 -1.25 -4.04 -15.63
N ASP A 82 -1.30 -4.44 -16.91
CA ASP A 82 -2.57 -4.62 -17.62
C ASP A 82 -3.38 -5.79 -17.06
N VAL A 83 -2.73 -6.88 -16.67
CA VAL A 83 -3.37 -8.02 -16.00
C VAL A 83 -4.00 -7.56 -14.67
N ASP A 84 -3.24 -6.86 -13.83
CA ASP A 84 -3.73 -6.37 -12.54
C ASP A 84 -4.86 -5.34 -12.72
N LYS A 85 -4.67 -4.39 -13.64
CA LYS A 85 -5.67 -3.35 -13.93
C LYS A 85 -7.02 -3.89 -14.39
N HIS A 86 -7.00 -5.00 -15.13
CA HIS A 86 -8.22 -5.61 -15.66
C HIS A 86 -8.68 -6.83 -14.85
N ASN A 87 -8.01 -7.10 -13.72
CA ASN A 87 -8.41 -8.17 -12.82
C ASN A 87 -9.71 -7.80 -12.10
N LYS A 88 -10.80 -8.48 -12.47
CA LYS A 88 -12.11 -8.27 -11.87
C LYS A 88 -12.35 -9.13 -10.63
N GLU A 89 -11.48 -10.12 -10.38
CA GLU A 89 -11.62 -11.03 -9.25
C GLU A 89 -11.25 -10.36 -7.91
N PHE A 90 -10.53 -9.25 -7.97
CA PHE A 90 -10.10 -8.50 -6.79
C PHE A 90 -10.66 -7.06 -6.85
N LEU A 91 -11.43 -6.69 -5.83
CA LEU A 91 -11.92 -5.34 -5.63
C LEU A 91 -11.31 -4.76 -4.36
N SER A 92 -10.60 -3.64 -4.49
CA SER A 92 -10.11 -2.86 -3.35
C SER A 92 -10.82 -1.51 -3.33
N ILE A 93 -11.36 -1.15 -2.17
CA ILE A 93 -12.00 0.15 -1.95
C ILE A 93 -11.47 0.80 -0.69
N THR A 94 -11.40 2.13 -0.71
CA THR A 94 -11.10 2.92 0.48
C THR A 94 -12.34 3.69 0.89
N ILE A 95 -12.75 3.54 2.15
CA ILE A 95 -13.90 4.22 2.72
C ILE A 95 -13.41 5.20 3.80
N LEU A 96 -13.86 6.44 3.68
CA LEU A 96 -13.55 7.52 4.63
C LEU A 96 -14.83 7.83 5.41
N PRO A 97 -15.02 7.25 6.61
CA PRO A 97 -16.23 7.53 7.41
C PRO A 97 -16.30 9.00 7.83
N THR A 98 -15.14 9.64 8.00
CA THR A 98 -15.04 11.07 8.28
C THR A 98 -13.72 11.65 7.79
N LEU A 99 -13.72 12.94 7.45
CA LEU A 99 -12.52 13.75 7.22
C LEU A 99 -12.05 14.50 8.47
N ASP A 100 -12.83 14.44 9.54
CA ASP A 100 -12.43 15.03 10.83
C ASP A 100 -11.36 14.17 11.52
N CYS A 101 -10.51 14.83 12.29
CA CYS A 101 -9.43 14.20 13.04
C CYS A 101 -9.26 14.90 14.37
N ASN A 102 -8.98 14.15 15.43
CA ASN A 102 -8.62 14.69 16.75
C ASN A 102 -7.20 15.27 16.82
N CYS A 103 -6.36 15.00 15.81
CA CYS A 103 -5.01 15.55 15.70
C CYS A 103 -4.94 16.72 14.71
N SER A 104 -3.92 17.59 14.89
CA SER A 104 -3.61 18.71 13.99
C SER A 104 -2.17 18.66 13.46
N CYS A 105 -1.76 17.51 12.93
CA CYS A 105 -0.42 17.32 12.38
C CYS A 105 -0.10 18.35 11.29
N TYR A 106 1.07 19.00 11.38
CA TYR A 106 1.43 20.08 10.45
C TYR A 106 1.61 19.60 8.99
N TYR A 107 2.00 18.37 8.79
CA TYR A 107 2.23 17.76 7.47
C TYR A 107 0.99 17.07 6.87
N CYS A 108 -0.14 17.09 7.58
CA CYS A 108 -1.33 16.35 7.16
C CYS A 108 -1.90 16.92 5.86
N PHE A 109 -1.92 16.12 4.80
CA PHE A 109 -2.48 16.50 3.50
C PHE A 109 -4.00 16.71 3.53
N GLU A 110 -4.70 16.07 4.49
CA GLU A 110 -6.14 16.27 4.70
C GLU A 110 -6.44 17.64 5.33
N ARG A 111 -5.44 18.32 5.92
CA ARG A 111 -5.63 19.61 6.60
C ARG A 111 -6.12 20.70 5.66
N GLU A 112 -5.62 20.71 4.42
CA GLU A 112 -5.93 21.70 3.38
C GLU A 112 -6.99 21.18 2.39
N ASN A 113 -7.58 20.02 2.64
CA ASN A 113 -8.58 19.45 1.77
C ASN A 113 -9.77 20.40 1.63
N VAL A 114 -10.09 20.80 0.39
CA VAL A 114 -11.21 21.69 0.07
C VAL A 114 -12.54 21.12 0.56
N LEU A 115 -12.67 19.80 0.63
CA LEU A 115 -13.87 19.12 1.15
C LEU A 115 -14.06 19.36 2.65
N ARG A 116 -12.95 19.46 3.41
CA ARG A 116 -12.98 19.75 4.84
C ARG A 116 -13.35 21.20 5.16
N THR A 117 -12.94 22.14 4.28
CA THR A 117 -13.24 23.57 4.47
C THR A 117 -14.68 23.93 4.10
N LYS A 118 -15.34 23.12 3.26
CA LYS A 118 -16.75 23.26 2.91
C LYS A 118 -17.63 22.42 3.84
N LYS A 119 -17.64 22.74 5.11
CA LYS A 119 -18.42 22.06 6.18
C LYS A 119 -19.91 21.80 5.86
N ASN A 120 -20.46 22.41 4.81
CA ASN A 120 -21.88 22.34 4.48
C ASN A 120 -22.18 21.64 3.12
N SER A 121 -21.20 21.02 2.46
CA SER A 121 -21.42 20.52 1.09
C SER A 121 -20.93 19.09 0.82
N VAL A 122 -20.31 18.42 1.76
CA VAL A 122 -19.98 16.98 1.64
C VAL A 122 -20.89 16.25 2.61
N GLY A 123 -21.84 15.50 2.09
CA GLY A 123 -22.68 14.60 2.85
C GLY A 123 -21.81 13.56 3.60
N SER A 124 -22.30 13.07 4.71
CA SER A 124 -21.70 11.92 5.38
C SER A 124 -21.72 10.71 4.45
N ILE A 125 -20.78 9.75 4.62
CA ILE A 125 -20.86 8.45 3.91
C ILE A 125 -22.23 7.77 4.15
N VAL A 126 -22.87 8.06 5.28
CA VAL A 126 -24.22 7.58 5.63
C VAL A 126 -25.29 8.16 4.70
N ASP A 127 -25.13 9.38 4.20
CA ASP A 127 -26.10 10.00 3.29
C ASP A 127 -26.11 9.35 1.89
N ILE A 128 -25.04 8.64 1.53
CA ILE A 128 -24.88 7.93 0.26
C ILE A 128 -24.74 6.41 0.45
N GLU A 129 -25.20 5.90 1.59
CA GLU A 129 -25.04 4.49 1.94
C GLU A 129 -25.65 3.55 0.90
N GLU A 130 -26.86 3.82 0.43
CA GLU A 130 -27.55 2.97 -0.53
C GLU A 130 -26.87 2.97 -1.90
N GLU A 131 -26.29 4.10 -2.32
CA GLU A 131 -25.49 4.20 -3.53
C GLU A 131 -24.21 3.39 -3.42
N VAL A 132 -23.54 3.45 -2.26
CA VAL A 132 -22.34 2.64 -1.98
C VAL A 132 -22.67 1.15 -2.05
N PHE A 133 -23.74 0.71 -1.40
CA PHE A 133 -24.14 -0.70 -1.42
C PHE A 133 -24.65 -1.17 -2.78
N SER A 134 -25.35 -0.33 -3.52
CA SER A 134 -25.74 -0.61 -4.91
C SER A 134 -24.52 -0.80 -5.81
N PHE A 135 -23.51 0.06 -5.66
CA PHE A 135 -22.22 -0.09 -6.36
C PHE A 135 -21.51 -1.39 -5.97
N LEU A 136 -21.41 -1.68 -4.67
CA LEU A 136 -20.78 -2.91 -4.18
C LEU A 136 -21.50 -4.15 -4.70
N GLU A 137 -22.85 -4.20 -4.63
CA GLU A 137 -23.62 -5.34 -5.12
C GLU A 137 -23.47 -5.54 -6.63
N PHE A 138 -23.30 -4.46 -7.39
CA PHE A 138 -23.02 -4.56 -8.81
C PHE A 138 -21.63 -5.17 -9.07
N LYS A 139 -20.59 -4.71 -8.36
CA LYS A 139 -19.20 -5.15 -8.56
C LYS A 139 -18.94 -6.55 -8.04
N ILE A 140 -19.54 -6.91 -6.92
CA ILE A 140 -19.25 -8.14 -6.19
C ILE A 140 -19.60 -9.41 -6.99
N LYS A 141 -20.50 -9.30 -7.98
CA LYS A 141 -20.91 -10.43 -8.84
C LYS A 141 -19.79 -11.00 -9.69
N GLU A 142 -18.77 -10.19 -9.98
CA GLU A 142 -17.59 -10.59 -10.76
C GLU A 142 -16.32 -10.71 -9.86
N THR A 143 -16.48 -10.48 -8.54
CA THR A 143 -15.38 -10.38 -7.57
C THR A 143 -15.26 -11.68 -6.77
N LYS A 144 -14.06 -12.12 -6.49
CA LYS A 144 -13.76 -13.23 -5.55
C LYS A 144 -13.25 -12.73 -4.20
N ASN A 145 -12.57 -11.58 -4.22
CA ASN A 145 -11.92 -11.00 -3.03
C ASN A 145 -12.24 -9.50 -2.94
N LEU A 146 -12.84 -9.09 -1.83
CA LEU A 146 -13.08 -7.69 -1.49
C LEU A 146 -12.15 -7.27 -0.36
N SER A 147 -11.37 -6.21 -0.57
CA SER A 147 -10.57 -5.57 0.46
C SER A 147 -11.07 -4.15 0.72
N VAL A 148 -11.33 -3.83 1.99
CA VAL A 148 -11.76 -2.49 2.40
C VAL A 148 -10.69 -1.86 3.27
N ALA A 149 -10.22 -0.67 2.88
CA ALA A 149 -9.34 0.15 3.70
C ALA A 149 -10.14 1.28 4.36
N TRP A 150 -10.24 1.25 5.68
CA TRP A 150 -10.80 2.35 6.46
C TRP A 150 -9.75 3.43 6.65
N PHE A 151 -10.06 4.62 6.18
CA PHE A 151 -9.14 5.75 6.13
C PHE A 151 -9.87 7.07 6.45
N GLY A 152 -9.20 8.22 6.22
CA GLY A 152 -9.75 9.57 6.39
C GLY A 152 -8.97 10.41 7.37
N GLY A 153 -9.61 11.30 8.10
CA GLY A 153 -8.97 12.06 9.17
C GLY A 153 -8.57 11.15 10.33
N GLU A 154 -9.53 10.79 11.16
CA GLU A 154 -9.41 9.71 12.15
C GLU A 154 -10.68 8.85 12.08
N PRO A 155 -10.62 7.67 11.45
CA PRO A 155 -11.81 6.85 11.22
C PRO A 155 -12.48 6.37 12.53
N LEU A 156 -11.72 6.19 13.61
CA LEU A 156 -12.27 5.76 14.90
C LEU A 156 -13.13 6.84 15.60
N LEU A 157 -13.19 8.08 15.10
CA LEU A 157 -14.18 9.08 15.52
C LEU A 157 -15.61 8.64 15.17
N CYS A 158 -15.77 7.87 14.08
CA CYS A 158 -17.06 7.37 13.59
C CYS A 158 -17.05 5.84 13.59
N PHE A 159 -16.65 5.24 14.72
CA PHE A 159 -16.48 3.79 14.79
C PHE A 159 -17.80 3.01 14.65
N ASP A 160 -18.90 3.57 15.10
CA ASP A 160 -20.25 3.05 14.91
C ASP A 160 -20.64 2.94 13.42
N VAL A 161 -20.21 3.90 12.60
CA VAL A 161 -20.37 3.85 11.14
C VAL A 161 -19.53 2.70 10.54
N ILE A 162 -18.30 2.53 11.02
CA ILE A 162 -17.44 1.40 10.60
C ILE A 162 -18.12 0.05 10.92
N GLU A 163 -18.65 -0.11 12.13
CA GLU A 163 -19.35 -1.34 12.53
C GLU A 163 -20.60 -1.60 11.67
N HIS A 164 -21.41 -0.57 11.46
CA HIS A 164 -22.62 -0.66 10.66
C HIS A 164 -22.32 -1.08 9.21
N PHE A 165 -21.40 -0.37 8.55
CA PHE A 165 -21.02 -0.69 7.17
C PHE A 165 -20.33 -2.06 7.07
N SER A 166 -19.44 -2.40 8.01
CA SER A 166 -18.78 -3.72 8.03
C SER A 166 -19.78 -4.85 8.14
N SER A 167 -20.80 -4.72 9.00
CA SER A 167 -21.87 -5.72 9.11
C SER A 167 -22.59 -5.92 7.77
N ARG A 168 -23.00 -4.85 7.11
CA ARG A 168 -23.66 -4.92 5.79
C ARG A 168 -22.74 -5.51 4.72
N ILE A 169 -21.45 -5.18 4.73
CA ILE A 169 -20.47 -5.73 3.78
C ILE A 169 -20.29 -7.24 4.02
N ILE A 170 -20.20 -7.68 5.28
CA ILE A 170 -20.10 -9.09 5.63
C ILE A 170 -21.33 -9.87 5.14
N ASP A 171 -22.53 -9.35 5.36
CA ASP A 171 -23.75 -9.95 4.86
C ASP A 171 -23.75 -10.06 3.33
N LEU A 172 -23.36 -8.99 2.64
CA LEU A 172 -23.30 -8.94 1.19
C LEU A 172 -22.25 -9.92 0.63
N THR A 173 -21.04 -9.94 1.19
CA THR A 173 -19.97 -10.85 0.75
C THR A 173 -20.34 -12.30 1.02
N SER A 174 -20.95 -12.60 2.15
CA SER A 174 -21.46 -13.94 2.49
C SER A 174 -22.53 -14.42 1.49
N LYS A 175 -23.46 -13.53 1.11
CA LYS A 175 -24.50 -13.82 0.11
C LYS A 175 -23.93 -14.25 -1.24
N TYR A 176 -22.80 -13.67 -1.66
CA TYR A 176 -22.18 -13.92 -2.96
C TYR A 176 -20.96 -14.87 -2.90
N GLY A 177 -20.58 -15.37 -1.71
CA GLY A 177 -19.44 -16.27 -1.53
C GLY A 177 -18.09 -15.60 -1.79
N VAL A 178 -17.96 -14.30 -1.49
CA VAL A 178 -16.78 -13.49 -1.72
C VAL A 178 -15.96 -13.41 -0.44
N SER A 179 -14.64 -13.60 -0.54
CA SER A 179 -13.73 -13.39 0.59
C SER A 179 -13.65 -11.90 0.93
N TYR A 180 -13.77 -11.55 2.23
CA TYR A 180 -13.71 -10.18 2.71
C TYR A 180 -12.57 -9.99 3.70
N THR A 181 -11.80 -8.94 3.51
CA THR A 181 -10.76 -8.47 4.42
C THR A 181 -10.84 -6.96 4.59
N ALA A 182 -10.45 -6.47 5.76
CA ALA A 182 -10.40 -5.03 5.99
C ALA A 182 -9.12 -4.61 6.73
N SER A 183 -8.72 -3.37 6.48
CA SER A 183 -7.59 -2.71 7.15
C SER A 183 -8.02 -1.35 7.69
N LEU A 184 -7.30 -0.85 8.69
CA LEU A 184 -7.57 0.43 9.34
C LEU A 184 -6.28 1.25 9.43
N THR A 185 -6.32 2.46 8.89
CA THR A 185 -5.27 3.47 9.14
C THR A 185 -5.78 4.44 10.20
N THR A 186 -5.11 4.49 11.34
CA THR A 186 -5.52 5.30 12.50
C THR A 186 -4.31 5.96 13.16
N ASN A 187 -4.51 7.07 13.85
CA ASN A 187 -3.49 7.64 14.73
C ASN A 187 -3.33 6.86 16.07
N GLY A 188 -4.19 5.88 16.31
CA GLY A 188 -4.11 4.98 17.46
C GLY A 188 -4.68 5.53 18.78
N TYR A 189 -5.04 6.81 18.85
CA TYR A 189 -5.49 7.44 20.08
C TYR A 189 -6.70 6.74 20.71
N TYR A 190 -7.69 6.39 19.89
CA TYR A 190 -8.93 5.77 20.36
C TYR A 190 -8.83 4.28 20.67
N LEU A 191 -7.72 3.60 20.33
CA LEU A 191 -7.55 2.19 20.64
C LEU A 191 -7.54 1.86 22.14
N SER A 192 -7.20 2.84 22.99
CA SER A 192 -7.23 2.68 24.45
C SER A 192 -8.52 3.14 25.09
N SER A 193 -9.35 3.95 24.41
CA SER A 193 -10.51 4.62 25.00
C SER A 193 -11.85 3.98 24.61
N ILE A 194 -11.93 3.31 23.47
CA ILE A 194 -13.15 2.62 23.06
C ILE A 194 -13.23 1.24 23.74
N PRO A 195 -14.29 0.94 24.51
CA PRO A 195 -14.41 -0.34 25.20
C PRO A 195 -14.41 -1.53 24.23
N ASN A 196 -13.63 -2.57 24.56
CA ASN A 196 -13.54 -3.81 23.81
C ASN A 196 -13.21 -3.62 22.31
N ILE A 197 -12.48 -2.55 21.99
CA ILE A 197 -12.19 -2.14 20.59
C ILE A 197 -11.63 -3.28 19.76
N ILE A 198 -10.69 -4.06 20.28
CA ILE A 198 -10.02 -5.14 19.52
C ILE A 198 -11.02 -6.22 19.10
N ASP A 199 -11.91 -6.64 20.01
CA ASP A 199 -12.92 -7.66 19.67
C ASP A 199 -13.97 -7.12 18.68
N ARG A 200 -14.29 -5.82 18.79
CA ARG A 200 -15.22 -5.15 17.87
C ARG A 200 -14.60 -5.02 16.49
N LEU A 201 -13.31 -4.62 16.39
CA LEU A 201 -12.57 -4.56 15.11
C LEU A 201 -12.47 -5.91 14.44
N LYS A 202 -12.20 -7.00 15.22
CA LYS A 202 -12.20 -8.37 14.68
C LYS A 202 -13.56 -8.76 14.10
N LYS A 203 -14.67 -8.37 14.74
CA LYS A 203 -16.01 -8.61 14.20
C LYS A 203 -16.27 -7.89 12.89
N CYS A 204 -15.56 -6.78 12.63
CA CYS A 204 -15.57 -6.06 11.37
C CYS A 204 -14.60 -6.64 10.34
N HIS A 205 -13.93 -7.76 10.62
CA HIS A 205 -12.85 -8.35 9.80
C HIS A 205 -11.66 -7.39 9.59
N ILE A 206 -11.43 -6.47 10.53
CA ILE A 206 -10.27 -5.56 10.51
C ILE A 206 -9.13 -6.25 11.26
N ASP A 207 -8.24 -6.88 10.49
CA ASP A 207 -7.10 -7.66 11.01
C ASP A 207 -5.75 -6.96 10.77
N SER A 208 -5.73 -5.92 9.96
CA SER A 208 -4.53 -5.17 9.59
C SER A 208 -4.65 -3.71 9.99
N PHE A 209 -3.59 -3.18 10.61
CA PHE A 209 -3.54 -1.80 11.11
C PHE A 209 -2.30 -1.09 10.59
N GLN A 210 -2.50 0.16 10.18
CA GLN A 210 -1.43 1.09 9.93
C GLN A 210 -1.50 2.22 10.96
N ILE A 211 -0.49 2.30 11.83
CA ILE A 211 -0.36 3.35 12.84
C ILE A 211 0.93 4.11 12.57
N THR A 212 0.85 5.43 12.44
CA THR A 212 2.03 6.26 12.19
C THR A 212 2.70 6.67 13.51
N LEU A 213 3.99 6.38 13.61
CA LEU A 213 4.86 6.86 14.69
C LEU A 213 5.90 7.82 14.10
N ASP A 214 5.94 9.06 14.58
CA ASP A 214 6.78 10.12 14.01
C ASP A 214 8.10 10.31 14.76
N GLY A 215 8.50 9.36 15.60
CA GLY A 215 9.75 9.39 16.34
C GLY A 215 9.60 9.00 17.82
N ALA A 216 10.53 9.44 18.65
CA ALA A 216 10.48 9.30 20.11
C ALA A 216 9.24 10.02 20.69
N PRO A 217 8.80 9.71 21.93
CA PRO A 217 7.56 10.26 22.48
C PRO A 217 7.45 11.78 22.40
N ASP A 218 8.52 12.51 22.68
CA ASP A 218 8.52 13.98 22.67
C ASP A 218 8.35 14.53 21.23
N ASP A 219 9.06 13.95 20.27
CA ASP A 219 8.94 14.33 18.85
C ASP A 219 7.55 14.00 18.31
N HIS A 220 7.07 12.79 18.61
CA HIS A 220 5.74 12.36 18.22
C HIS A 220 4.65 13.29 18.74
N ASN A 221 4.69 13.64 20.03
CA ASN A 221 3.69 14.51 20.67
C ASN A 221 3.73 15.94 20.15
N GLN A 222 4.91 16.45 19.77
CA GLN A 222 5.04 17.77 19.14
C GLN A 222 4.44 17.78 17.71
N ILE A 223 4.61 16.71 16.97
CA ILE A 223 4.12 16.59 15.59
C ILE A 223 2.62 16.31 15.56
N ARG A 224 2.15 15.38 16.40
CA ARG A 224 0.74 14.95 16.49
C ARG A 224 -0.01 15.61 17.63
N CYS A 225 -0.01 16.93 17.64
CA CYS A 225 -0.77 17.67 18.64
C CYS A 225 -2.25 17.31 18.56
N LEU A 226 -2.83 16.94 19.70
CA LEU A 226 -4.28 16.83 19.84
C LEU A 226 -4.92 18.21 19.67
N LYS A 227 -6.03 18.28 18.96
CA LYS A 227 -6.88 19.46 18.99
C LYS A 227 -7.45 19.59 20.40
N MET A 228 -7.32 20.76 21.02
CA MET A 228 -7.99 21.00 22.30
C MET A 228 -9.49 20.79 22.13
N GLU A 229 -10.08 20.00 23.02
CA GLU A 229 -11.50 19.62 22.98
C GLU A 229 -12.39 20.87 22.97
N VAL A 230 -12.93 21.17 21.81
CA VAL A 230 -14.15 21.96 21.67
C VAL A 230 -15.07 21.14 20.77
N GLU A 231 -16.03 20.45 21.40
CA GLU A 231 -17.21 19.84 20.78
C GLU A 231 -17.00 18.86 19.60
N LEU A 232 -16.35 17.73 19.82
CA LEU A 232 -16.25 16.64 18.80
C LEU A 232 -17.29 15.53 18.98
N LEU A 233 -18.15 15.58 20.01
CA LEU A 233 -19.08 14.48 20.34
C LEU A 233 -20.46 14.55 19.65
N THR A 234 -20.71 15.46 18.72
CA THR A 234 -22.08 15.68 18.20
C THR A 234 -22.26 15.54 16.68
N LYS A 235 -21.30 15.06 15.92
CA LYS A 235 -21.48 14.94 14.45
C LYS A 235 -20.76 13.69 13.87
N CYS A 236 -21.30 12.54 14.12
CA CYS A 236 -21.25 11.39 13.20
C CYS A 236 -22.62 11.19 12.58
#